data_0307e27f463115eb2fae97b453aa243a
#
_entry.id   0307e27f463115eb2fae97b453aa243a
#
_cell.length_a   1.000
_cell.length_b   1.000
_cell.length_c   1.000
_cell.angle_alpha   90.00
_cell.angle_beta   90.00
_cell.angle_gamma   90.00
#
_symmetry.space_group_name_H-M   'P 1'
#
loop_
_entity.id
_entity.type
_entity.pdbx_description
1 polymer ?
#
loop_
_entity_poly.entity_id
_entity_poly.type
_entity_poly.pdbx_seq_one_letter_code
_entity_poly.pdbx_strand_id
1 'polypeptide(L)'
;MKRIFTALTVAAMSLAATAQNTTLTIHADQGNQKIHKEIYGQFAEHLGSCIYGGLWVGEESKIPNIKGYRKDVFEALKSLQIPVLRWPGGCFADEYHWMDGIGPKNQRPKMQNNNWGGTIEDN
;
A
#
# COMPACT_ATOMS: atom_id res chain seq x y z
N MET A 1 -3.05 -38.80 -45.45
CA MET A 1 -3.26 -37.50 -46.11
C MET A 1 -4.09 -36.53 -45.29
N LYS A 2 -5.25 -36.89 -44.71
CA LYS A 2 -6.12 -35.97 -43.94
C LYS A 2 -5.41 -35.31 -42.72
N ARG A 3 -4.53 -36.03 -42.02
CA ARG A 3 -3.80 -35.50 -40.82
C ARG A 3 -2.71 -34.47 -41.17
N ILE A 4 -2.14 -34.55 -42.35
CA ILE A 4 -1.11 -33.62 -42.84
C ILE A 4 -1.77 -32.29 -43.23
N PHE A 5 -2.96 -32.33 -43.84
CA PHE A 5 -3.71 -31.10 -44.17
C PHE A 5 -4.15 -30.32 -42.92
N THR A 6 -4.59 -31.02 -41.87
CA THR A 6 -4.99 -30.38 -40.62
C THR A 6 -3.78 -29.73 -39.91
N ALA A 7 -2.60 -30.35 -39.91
CA ALA A 7 -1.39 -29.79 -39.33
C ALA A 7 -0.91 -28.53 -40.10
N LEU A 8 -0.99 -28.54 -41.42
CA LEU A 8 -0.65 -27.36 -42.23
C LEU A 8 -1.59 -26.20 -42.01
N THR A 9 -2.89 -26.46 -41.83
CA THR A 9 -3.89 -25.41 -41.59
C THR A 9 -3.70 -24.75 -40.22
N VAL A 10 -3.37 -25.53 -39.17
CA VAL A 10 -3.07 -25.01 -37.83
C VAL A 10 -1.76 -24.20 -37.81
N ALA A 11 -0.73 -24.68 -38.56
CA ALA A 11 0.52 -23.92 -38.69
C ALA A 11 0.37 -22.62 -39.45
N ALA A 12 -0.51 -22.59 -40.48
CA ALA A 12 -0.80 -21.37 -41.23
C ALA A 12 -1.59 -20.34 -40.41
N MET A 13 -2.48 -20.78 -39.48
CA MET A 13 -3.18 -19.89 -38.54
C MET A 13 -2.30 -19.31 -37.48
N SER A 14 -1.27 -20.02 -37.03
CA SER A 14 -0.32 -19.49 -36.02
C SER A 14 0.66 -18.45 -36.60
N LEU A 15 0.89 -18.46 -37.93
CA LEU A 15 1.74 -17.47 -38.60
C LEU A 15 0.99 -16.16 -38.90
N ALA A 16 -0.35 -16.14 -38.78
CA ALA A 16 -1.16 -14.95 -39.02
C ALA A 16 -1.34 -14.05 -37.78
N ALA A 17 -0.77 -14.43 -36.65
CA ALA A 17 -0.70 -13.55 -35.47
C ALA A 17 0.34 -12.46 -35.72
N THR A 18 0.02 -11.47 -36.53
CA THR A 18 0.83 -10.25 -36.64
C THR A 18 0.70 -9.48 -35.34
N ALA A 19 1.83 -9.26 -34.68
CA ALA A 19 1.89 -8.37 -33.52
C ALA A 19 1.38 -6.99 -34.00
N GLN A 20 0.25 -6.57 -33.44
CA GLN A 20 -0.32 -5.27 -33.75
C GLN A 20 0.52 -4.21 -33.01
N ASN A 21 1.25 -3.40 -33.74
CA ASN A 21 1.98 -2.28 -33.15
C ASN A 21 0.96 -1.24 -32.68
N THR A 22 0.81 -1.13 -31.36
CA THR A 22 0.00 -0.07 -30.75
C THR A 22 0.88 1.13 -30.48
N THR A 23 0.53 2.27 -31.02
CA THR A 23 1.21 3.54 -30.76
C THR A 23 0.40 4.34 -29.75
N LEU A 24 1.04 4.67 -28.62
CA LEU A 24 0.50 5.62 -27.64
C LEU A 24 1.17 6.97 -27.84
N THR A 25 0.38 7.98 -28.18
CA THR A 25 0.88 9.37 -28.28
C THR A 25 0.42 10.14 -27.05
N ILE A 26 1.37 10.73 -26.31
CA ILE A 26 1.10 11.56 -25.13
C ILE A 26 1.39 13.01 -25.52
N HIS A 27 0.36 13.84 -25.50
CA HIS A 27 0.46 15.28 -25.74
C HIS A 27 0.66 16.03 -24.41
N ALA A 28 1.85 15.99 -23.88
CA ALA A 28 2.19 16.62 -22.60
C ALA A 28 2.06 18.15 -22.64
N ASP A 29 2.17 18.75 -23.81
CA ASP A 29 1.99 20.18 -24.08
C ASP A 29 0.51 20.63 -24.03
N GLN A 30 -0.42 19.70 -24.09
CA GLN A 30 -1.88 19.98 -24.07
C GLN A 30 -2.48 19.76 -22.68
N GLY A 31 -1.70 19.37 -21.69
CA GLY A 31 -2.14 19.18 -20.31
C GLY A 31 -2.51 20.51 -19.66
N ASN A 32 -3.80 20.70 -19.37
CA ASN A 32 -4.33 21.91 -18.72
C ASN A 32 -4.83 21.64 -17.28
N GLN A 33 -4.80 20.40 -16.84
CA GLN A 33 -5.24 20.00 -15.50
C GLN A 33 -4.02 19.71 -14.61
N LYS A 34 -4.01 20.33 -13.44
CA LYS A 34 -3.00 20.06 -12.42
C LYS A 34 -3.41 18.84 -11.62
N ILE A 35 -2.53 17.84 -11.58
CA ILE A 35 -2.70 16.71 -10.67
C ILE A 35 -2.49 17.20 -9.24
N HIS A 36 -3.48 16.97 -8.37
CA HIS A 36 -3.41 17.38 -6.98
C HIS A 36 -2.36 16.55 -6.24
N LYS A 37 -1.49 17.21 -5.49
CA LYS A 37 -0.36 16.54 -4.81
C LYS A 37 -0.78 15.43 -3.84
N GLU A 38 -1.98 15.50 -3.29
CA GLU A 38 -2.48 14.53 -2.31
C GLU A 38 -2.71 13.13 -2.87
N ILE A 39 -2.76 12.97 -4.22
CA ILE A 39 -2.78 11.61 -4.81
C ILE A 39 -1.50 10.81 -4.50
N TYR A 40 -0.41 11.49 -4.15
CA TYR A 40 0.85 10.88 -3.73
C TYR A 40 0.90 10.62 -2.21
N GLY A 41 -0.23 10.76 -1.53
CA GLY A 41 -0.37 10.41 -0.12
C GLY A 41 -0.17 8.92 0.12
N GLN A 42 0.09 8.58 1.37
CA GLN A 42 0.27 7.20 1.80
C GLN A 42 -0.88 6.76 2.70
N PHE A 43 -1.01 5.47 2.87
CA PHE A 43 -2.05 4.83 3.65
C PHE A 43 -1.43 3.83 4.62
N ALA A 44 -1.83 3.87 5.88
CA ALA A 44 -1.43 2.92 6.89
C ALA A 44 -2.66 2.35 7.60
N GLU A 45 -2.65 1.05 7.85
CA GLU A 45 -3.69 0.34 8.56
C GLU A 45 -3.09 -0.51 9.66
N HIS A 46 -3.82 -0.71 10.77
CA HIS A 46 -3.46 -1.65 11.84
C HIS A 46 -3.56 -3.10 11.36
N LEU A 47 -2.73 -3.46 10.42
CA LEU A 47 -2.66 -4.74 9.72
C LEU A 47 -1.31 -5.40 10.07
N GLY A 48 -1.24 -6.04 11.24
CA GLY A 48 -0.05 -6.81 11.63
C GLY A 48 1.25 -6.04 11.44
N SER A 49 2.18 -6.61 10.71
CA SER A 49 3.52 -6.04 10.45
C SER A 49 3.52 -4.78 9.58
N CYS A 50 2.39 -4.34 9.06
CA CYS A 50 2.30 -3.01 8.45
C CYS A 50 2.59 -1.92 9.50
N ILE A 51 2.13 -2.12 10.73
CA ILE A 51 2.36 -1.24 11.86
C ILE A 51 3.38 -1.85 12.82
N TYR A 52 3.06 -3.00 13.42
CA TYR A 52 3.84 -3.60 14.52
C TYR A 52 5.08 -4.33 14.01
N GLY A 53 6.27 -3.79 14.34
CA GLY A 53 7.54 -4.26 13.80
C GLY A 53 7.86 -3.71 12.40
N GLY A 54 6.87 -3.15 11.72
CA GLY A 54 7.03 -2.45 10.45
C GLY A 54 7.26 -0.95 10.66
N LEU A 55 6.20 -0.18 10.81
CA LEU A 55 6.28 1.26 11.05
C LEU A 55 6.61 1.58 12.51
N TRP A 56 5.99 0.87 13.45
CA TRP A 56 6.12 1.07 14.89
C TRP A 56 6.83 -0.09 15.55
N VAL A 57 7.87 0.21 16.32
CA VAL A 57 8.64 -0.79 17.09
C VAL A 57 8.68 -0.49 18.59
N GLY A 58 8.17 0.66 19.01
CA GLY A 58 8.25 1.14 20.39
C GLY A 58 9.58 1.84 20.71
N GLU A 59 9.53 2.76 21.67
CA GLU A 59 10.70 3.58 22.03
C GLU A 59 11.83 2.75 22.64
N GLU A 60 11.49 1.72 23.43
CA GLU A 60 12.43 0.84 24.12
C GLU A 60 12.98 -0.29 23.21
N SER A 61 12.62 -0.30 21.94
CA SER A 61 13.07 -1.32 21.01
C SER A 61 14.57 -1.24 20.75
N LYS A 62 15.22 -2.41 20.60
CA LYS A 62 16.61 -2.52 20.13
C LYS A 62 16.77 -2.18 18.65
N ILE A 63 15.66 -2.19 17.89
CA ILE A 63 15.63 -1.76 16.49
C ILE A 63 15.82 -0.24 16.46
N PRO A 64 16.72 0.30 15.63
CA PRO A 64 16.90 1.74 15.51
C PRO A 64 15.57 2.44 15.23
N ASN A 65 15.23 3.40 16.11
CA ASN A 65 13.94 4.08 16.04
C ASN A 65 14.07 5.57 16.37
N ILE A 66 13.06 6.33 15.99
CA ILE A 66 12.87 7.73 16.31
C ILE A 66 11.52 7.83 17.02
N LYS A 67 11.54 7.96 18.35
CA LYS A 67 10.34 8.00 19.20
C LYS A 67 9.40 6.81 18.94
N GLY A 68 9.96 5.61 18.83
CA GLY A 68 9.22 4.38 18.56
C GLY A 68 8.94 4.07 17.08
N TYR A 69 9.09 5.03 16.17
CA TYR A 69 9.00 4.78 14.74
C TYR A 69 10.31 4.19 14.21
N ARG A 70 10.22 3.11 13.49
CA ARG A 70 11.36 2.45 12.86
C ARG A 70 12.13 3.42 11.96
N LYS A 71 13.41 3.62 12.25
CA LYS A 71 14.21 4.70 11.67
C LYS A 71 14.32 4.62 10.15
N ASP A 72 14.59 3.44 9.61
CA ASP A 72 14.73 3.21 8.17
C ASP A 72 13.43 3.52 7.40
N VAL A 73 12.28 3.10 7.95
CA VAL A 73 10.95 3.38 7.39
C VAL A 73 10.65 4.89 7.48
N PHE A 74 10.93 5.51 8.63
CA PHE A 74 10.74 6.94 8.82
C PHE A 74 11.55 7.76 7.80
N GLU A 75 12.83 7.41 7.62
CA GLU A 75 13.71 8.12 6.67
C GLU A 75 13.26 7.92 5.22
N ALA A 76 12.81 6.72 4.85
CA ALA A 76 12.26 6.43 3.53
C ALA A 76 10.99 7.26 3.24
N LEU A 77 10.03 7.26 4.16
CA LEU A 77 8.79 8.05 4.03
C LEU A 77 9.08 9.56 4.00
N LYS A 78 10.04 10.02 4.80
CA LYS A 78 10.46 11.42 4.78
C LYS A 78 11.10 11.82 3.45
N SER A 79 11.89 10.94 2.84
CA SER A 79 12.50 11.20 1.52
C SER A 79 11.47 11.29 0.39
N LEU A 80 10.35 10.57 0.51
CA LEU A 80 9.23 10.64 -0.43
C LEU A 80 8.44 11.95 -0.34
N GLN A 81 8.62 12.73 0.74
CA GLN A 81 7.91 13.99 0.97
C GLN A 81 6.39 13.81 0.86
N ILE A 82 5.86 12.73 1.45
CA ILE A 82 4.42 12.41 1.39
C ILE A 82 3.59 13.61 1.87
N PRO A 83 2.61 14.06 1.08
CA PRO A 83 1.82 15.25 1.41
C PRO A 83 0.75 14.99 2.45
N VAL A 84 0.31 13.74 2.58
CA VAL A 84 -0.75 13.32 3.50
C VAL A 84 -0.59 11.83 3.82
N LEU A 85 -0.91 11.48 5.07
CA LEU A 85 -0.98 10.10 5.54
C LEU A 85 -2.40 9.82 6.02
N ARG A 86 -3.09 8.84 5.42
CA ARG A 86 -4.38 8.33 5.90
C ARG A 86 -4.13 7.24 6.94
N TRP A 87 -4.75 7.37 8.09
CA TRP A 87 -4.73 6.44 9.20
C TRP A 87 -6.13 6.46 9.86
N PRO A 88 -6.60 5.45 10.58
CA PRO A 88 -5.94 4.21 11.04
C PRO A 88 -6.12 3.01 10.11
N GLY A 89 -6.74 3.14 8.97
CA GLY A 89 -6.91 2.03 8.05
C GLY A 89 -8.15 2.11 7.16
N GLY A 90 -8.51 0.97 6.57
CA GLY A 90 -9.74 0.69 5.86
C GLY A 90 -10.76 0.03 6.80
N CYS A 91 -10.85 -1.31 6.78
CA CYS A 91 -11.78 -2.06 7.64
C CYS A 91 -11.57 -1.78 9.14
N PHE A 92 -10.32 -1.61 9.57
CA PHE A 92 -10.03 -1.25 10.96
C PHE A 92 -10.64 0.09 11.37
N ALA A 93 -10.72 1.05 10.45
CA ALA A 93 -11.29 2.38 10.73
C ALA A 93 -12.79 2.34 11.04
N ASP A 94 -13.51 1.31 10.60
CA ASP A 94 -14.95 1.15 10.85
C ASP A 94 -15.24 0.85 12.33
N GLU A 95 -14.28 0.26 13.04
CA GLU A 95 -14.43 -0.14 14.45
C GLU A 95 -13.58 0.69 15.41
N TYR A 96 -12.63 1.48 14.90
CA TYR A 96 -11.68 2.20 15.74
C TYR A 96 -12.23 3.53 16.27
N HIS A 97 -12.26 3.64 17.57
CA HIS A 97 -12.60 4.88 18.28
C HIS A 97 -11.32 5.67 18.54
N TRP A 98 -11.04 6.68 17.73
CA TRP A 98 -9.77 7.43 17.77
C TRP A 98 -9.47 8.06 19.15
N MET A 99 -10.49 8.34 19.95
CA MET A 99 -10.32 8.86 21.30
C MET A 99 -9.66 7.86 22.24
N ASP A 100 -9.75 6.56 21.96
CA ASP A 100 -9.06 5.52 22.71
C ASP A 100 -7.54 5.57 22.51
N GLY A 101 -7.08 6.22 21.46
CA GLY A 101 -5.66 6.40 21.17
C GLY A 101 -5.03 7.67 21.71
N ILE A 102 -5.73 8.46 22.53
CA ILE A 102 -5.23 9.72 23.09
C ILE A 102 -5.14 9.68 24.61
N GLY A 103 -4.38 10.63 25.20
CA GLY A 103 -4.14 10.67 26.63
C GLY A 103 -2.99 9.78 27.09
N PRO A 104 -2.79 9.62 28.42
CA PRO A 104 -1.73 8.79 28.97
C PRO A 104 -1.85 7.34 28.52
N LYS A 105 -0.79 6.75 27.98
CA LYS A 105 -0.80 5.42 27.38
C LYS A 105 -1.29 4.32 28.32
N ASN A 106 -0.92 4.39 29.61
CA ASN A 106 -1.34 3.44 30.64
C ASN A 106 -2.83 3.52 31.02
N GLN A 107 -3.56 4.50 30.49
CA GLN A 107 -5.00 4.68 30.70
C GLN A 107 -5.83 4.36 29.46
N ARG A 108 -5.16 4.08 28.34
CA ARG A 108 -5.86 3.74 27.09
C ARG A 108 -6.45 2.35 27.14
N PRO A 109 -7.64 2.13 26.61
CA PRO A 109 -8.21 0.79 26.52
C PRO A 109 -7.43 -0.08 25.54
N LYS A 110 -7.32 -1.36 25.85
CA LYS A 110 -6.91 -2.37 24.87
C LYS A 110 -8.10 -2.72 24.02
N MET A 111 -7.89 -2.78 22.70
CA MET A 111 -8.96 -3.17 21.81
C MET A 111 -8.61 -4.42 21.00
N GLN A 112 -9.62 -5.22 20.70
CA GLN A 112 -9.50 -6.35 19.80
C GLN A 112 -9.52 -5.86 18.37
N ASN A 113 -8.56 -6.30 17.56
CA ASN A 113 -8.60 -6.11 16.12
C ASN A 113 -9.36 -7.27 15.48
N ASN A 114 -10.65 -7.07 15.22
CA ASN A 114 -11.52 -8.13 14.69
C ASN A 114 -11.24 -8.43 13.21
N ASN A 115 -10.68 -7.49 12.47
CA ASN A 115 -10.42 -7.65 11.04
C ASN A 115 -9.13 -8.44 10.77
N TRP A 116 -8.08 -8.16 11.55
CA TRP A 116 -6.73 -8.66 11.25
C TRP A 116 -6.15 -9.52 12.37
N GLY A 117 -6.93 -9.74 13.43
CA GLY A 117 -6.55 -10.54 14.59
C GLY A 117 -5.59 -9.84 15.55
N GLY A 118 -5.56 -10.34 16.78
CA GLY A 118 -4.74 -9.83 17.84
C GLY A 118 -5.36 -8.67 18.63
N THR A 119 -4.62 -8.22 19.65
CA THR A 119 -5.01 -7.11 20.53
C THR A 119 -4.12 -5.91 20.22
N ILE A 120 -4.72 -4.74 20.15
CA ILE A 120 -3.98 -3.49 20.02
C ILE A 120 -3.70 -2.97 21.41
N GLU A 121 -2.44 -2.96 21.79
CA GLU A 121 -1.98 -2.52 23.10
C GLU A 121 -1.37 -1.12 23.07
N ASP A 122 -0.91 -0.69 21.92
CA ASP A 122 -0.24 0.59 21.65
C ASP A 122 -1.11 1.49 20.76
N ASN A 123 -2.27 1.84 21.24
CA ASN A 123 -3.13 2.79 20.54
C ASN A 123 -2.49 4.17 20.41
#